data_045dd8b8d80080974cce5398080bb5ea
#
_entry.id   045dd8b8d80080974cce5398080bb5ea
#
_cell.length_a   1.000
_cell.length_b   1.000
_cell.length_c   1.000
_cell.angle_alpha   90.00
_cell.angle_beta   90.00
_cell.angle_gamma   90.00
#
_symmetry.space_group_name_H-M   'P 1'
#
loop_
_entity.id
_entity.type
_entity.pdbx_description
1 polymer ?
#
loop_
_entity_poly.entity_id
_entity_poly.type
_entity_poly.pdbx_seq_one_letter_code
_entity_poly.pdbx_strand_id
1 'polypeptide(L)'
;AVAREGLDRLAWVVESTGCPQPGRGTGLLMSDPPSGYPTVPAQAAASIQYTSGTTSRPKAVVWTQANCLWAGRVGAAHQGLTQADTNLVHLPLFHTNALSYSLLSTLYAGGHVVLQPRFSASRFWPVAVEHGATWSALVSFCVRALQARDPLPGHRFRGWGNSAALDPAPWSGGVAALGWFGMTETVSHPIIGSLDPRDPPGTMGRPAPEYAVAVLHPDGSPVGVGEVGDLRVRGIPGVSLFAEYLHDPEATAAAVDAQGWLRTGDRVRRNEGGTLSFVERAGDLLKVGGENVGAAEIEAVLLQVPGVAEVAVVGAPHEMLGEVPVAFVLARAGASVTVAELTARCVAGLNPARRPREIRLVDALPRATLDKVAKAVLRGILRDEGVRR
;
A
#
# COMPACT_ATOMS: atom_id res chain seq x y z
N ALA A 1 -3.89 6.09 21.73
CA ALA A 1 -4.54 5.27 22.74
C ALA A 1 -5.94 4.98 22.23
N VAL A 2 -6.14 3.87 21.56
CA VAL A 2 -7.47 3.32 21.27
C VAL A 2 -7.98 2.79 22.60
N ALA A 3 -9.16 3.25 22.99
CA ALA A 3 -9.78 2.86 24.25
C ALA A 3 -9.86 1.33 24.36
N ARG A 4 -9.50 0.80 25.53
CA ARG A 4 -9.57 -0.62 25.89
C ARG A 4 -11.01 -1.15 26.00
N GLU A 5 -12.01 -0.32 25.76
CA GLU A 5 -13.42 -0.70 25.82
C GLU A 5 -13.79 -1.52 24.58
N GLY A 6 -14.02 -2.79 24.75
CA GLY A 6 -14.47 -3.74 23.73
C GLY A 6 -13.48 -4.87 23.39
N LEU A 7 -12.32 -4.94 24.02
CA LEU A 7 -11.35 -6.02 23.82
C LEU A 7 -11.65 -7.33 24.55
N ASP A 8 -12.67 -7.36 25.39
CA ASP A 8 -13.06 -8.54 26.19
C ASP A 8 -13.52 -9.74 25.35
N ARG A 9 -13.58 -9.59 24.02
CA ARG A 9 -13.92 -10.65 23.05
C ARG A 9 -12.74 -11.12 22.20
N LEU A 10 -11.53 -10.57 22.38
CA LEU A 10 -10.34 -11.07 21.70
C LEU A 10 -9.79 -12.24 22.48
N ALA A 11 -9.87 -13.44 21.91
CA ALA A 11 -9.35 -14.68 22.51
C ALA A 11 -7.82 -14.68 22.63
N TRP A 12 -7.09 -13.80 21.95
CA TRP A 12 -5.62 -13.76 21.91
C TRP A 12 -5.08 -12.34 21.75
N VAL A 13 -4.25 -11.90 22.67
CA VAL A 13 -3.34 -10.77 22.52
C VAL A 13 -1.92 -11.34 22.54
N VAL A 14 -1.22 -11.26 21.42
CA VAL A 14 0.22 -11.58 21.39
C VAL A 14 0.97 -10.28 21.66
N GLU A 15 1.41 -10.07 22.89
CA GLU A 15 2.38 -9.03 23.19
C GLU A 15 3.78 -9.56 22.90
N SER A 16 4.43 -9.02 21.87
CA SER A 16 5.86 -9.20 21.69
C SER A 16 6.62 -8.23 22.57
N THR A 17 6.85 -8.59 23.82
CA THR A 17 7.77 -7.87 24.68
C THR A 17 9.19 -8.40 24.45
N GLY A 18 9.99 -7.63 23.71
CA GLY A 18 11.41 -7.88 23.54
C GLY A 18 11.78 -8.63 22.27
N CYS A 19 12.76 -8.09 21.57
CA CYS A 19 13.41 -8.73 20.44
C CYS A 19 14.09 -10.01 20.92
N PRO A 20 13.73 -11.22 20.42
CA PRO A 20 14.47 -12.43 20.79
C PRO A 20 15.92 -12.30 20.29
N GLN A 21 16.85 -12.76 21.10
CA GLN A 21 18.25 -12.89 20.72
C GLN A 21 18.37 -13.69 19.42
N PRO A 22 19.27 -13.31 18.49
CA PRO A 22 19.46 -14.06 17.27
C PRO A 22 19.93 -15.50 17.62
N GLY A 23 19.20 -16.51 17.20
CA GLY A 23 19.59 -17.90 17.33
C GLY A 23 18.61 -18.85 18.06
N ARG A 24 17.51 -18.37 18.61
CA ARG A 24 16.43 -19.23 19.07
C ARG A 24 15.13 -18.78 18.40
N GLY A 25 14.73 -19.52 17.36
CA GLY A 25 13.36 -19.44 16.87
C GLY A 25 12.45 -19.79 18.05
N THR A 26 11.82 -18.79 18.65
CA THR A 26 10.59 -19.03 19.37
C THR A 26 9.56 -19.35 18.31
N GLY A 27 9.52 -20.62 17.88
CA GLY A 27 8.31 -21.11 17.26
C GLY A 27 7.18 -20.66 18.19
N LEU A 28 6.12 -20.09 17.64
CA LEU A 28 4.83 -20.13 18.30
C LEU A 28 4.59 -21.62 18.55
N LEU A 29 5.03 -22.11 19.71
CA LEU A 29 4.63 -23.40 20.20
C LEU A 29 3.14 -23.23 20.46
N MET A 30 2.36 -23.58 19.46
CA MET A 30 0.99 -23.92 19.66
C MET A 30 0.99 -25.05 20.69
N SER A 31 0.73 -24.71 21.95
CA SER A 31 0.13 -25.70 22.84
C SER A 31 -0.99 -26.37 22.05
N ASP A 32 -1.22 -27.67 22.27
CA ASP A 32 -2.28 -28.42 21.58
C ASP A 32 -3.49 -27.52 21.31
N PRO A 33 -4.02 -27.51 20.08
CA PRO A 33 -5.12 -26.63 19.75
C PRO A 33 -6.23 -26.84 20.79
N PRO A 34 -6.78 -25.77 21.36
CA PRO A 34 -7.82 -25.89 22.36
C PRO A 34 -8.94 -26.78 21.80
N SER A 35 -9.36 -27.76 22.54
CA SER A 35 -10.45 -28.64 22.16
C SER A 35 -11.72 -27.78 21.98
N GLY A 36 -12.06 -27.47 20.73
CA GLY A 36 -13.20 -26.65 20.32
C GLY A 36 -12.83 -25.21 20.03
N TYR A 37 -12.64 -24.90 18.73
CA TYR A 37 -12.65 -23.49 18.28
C TYR A 37 -14.08 -22.98 18.31
N PRO A 38 -14.33 -21.78 18.86
CA PRO A 38 -15.66 -21.19 18.78
C PRO A 38 -16.00 -20.97 17.29
N THR A 39 -17.24 -21.32 16.92
CA THR A 39 -17.72 -21.01 15.58
C THR A 39 -17.91 -19.48 15.50
N VAL A 40 -17.08 -18.85 14.70
CA VAL A 40 -17.18 -17.41 14.43
C VAL A 40 -17.94 -17.19 13.13
N PRO A 41 -19.01 -16.35 13.12
CA PRO A 41 -19.72 -16.05 11.89
C PRO A 41 -18.80 -15.48 10.82
N ALA A 42 -19.02 -15.86 9.58
CA ALA A 42 -18.19 -15.40 8.44
C ALA A 42 -18.18 -13.87 8.29
N GLN A 43 -19.28 -13.21 8.69
CA GLN A 43 -19.45 -11.75 8.64
C GLN A 43 -18.92 -11.02 9.87
N ALA A 44 -18.49 -11.74 10.91
CA ALA A 44 -17.92 -11.09 12.08
C ALA A 44 -16.62 -10.33 11.69
N ALA A 45 -16.45 -9.14 12.26
CA ALA A 45 -15.26 -8.35 12.07
C ALA A 45 -14.02 -9.12 12.56
N ALA A 46 -12.99 -9.18 11.73
CA ALA A 46 -11.73 -9.87 12.01
C ALA A 46 -10.57 -8.90 12.15
N SER A 47 -10.58 -7.81 11.37
CA SER A 47 -9.49 -6.84 11.34
C SER A 47 -10.01 -5.45 10.98
N ILE A 48 -9.37 -4.43 11.54
CA ILE A 48 -9.56 -3.03 11.16
C ILE A 48 -8.22 -2.50 10.67
N GLN A 49 -8.17 -2.05 9.42
CA GLN A 49 -6.99 -1.48 8.82
C GLN A 49 -7.22 -0.01 8.49
N TYR A 50 -6.28 0.84 8.87
CA TYR A 50 -6.38 2.26 8.59
C TYR A 50 -5.72 2.59 7.26
N THR A 51 -6.46 3.28 6.39
CA THR A 51 -5.92 3.84 5.15
C THR A 51 -5.77 5.34 5.29
N SER A 52 -4.69 5.88 4.73
CA SER A 52 -4.57 7.32 4.53
C SER A 52 -5.53 7.74 3.39
N GLY A 53 -6.79 7.97 3.70
CA GLY A 53 -7.76 8.44 2.72
C GLY A 53 -7.31 9.74 2.01
N THR A 54 -7.95 10.07 0.89
CA THR A 54 -7.80 11.38 0.21
C THR A 54 -8.32 12.53 1.07
N THR A 55 -8.99 12.23 2.18
CA THR A 55 -9.48 13.15 3.21
C THR A 55 -8.48 13.23 4.35
N SER A 56 -8.52 14.31 5.13
CA SER A 56 -7.60 14.59 6.25
C SER A 56 -7.63 13.56 7.39
N ARG A 57 -8.59 12.63 7.40
CA ARG A 57 -8.70 11.59 8.43
C ARG A 57 -8.50 10.20 7.84
N PRO A 58 -7.69 9.34 8.49
CA PRO A 58 -7.56 7.94 8.10
C PRO A 58 -8.93 7.24 8.17
N LYS A 59 -9.26 6.45 7.15
CA LYS A 59 -10.45 5.61 7.14
C LYS A 59 -10.15 4.26 7.79
N ALA A 60 -11.02 3.81 8.67
CA ALA A 60 -10.93 2.51 9.33
C ALA A 60 -11.69 1.46 8.50
N VAL A 61 -10.96 0.69 7.71
CA VAL A 61 -11.49 -0.35 6.83
C VAL A 61 -11.73 -1.62 7.63
N VAL A 62 -12.98 -2.07 7.69
CA VAL A 62 -13.37 -3.30 8.39
C VAL A 62 -13.27 -4.49 7.45
N TRP A 63 -12.49 -5.50 7.86
CA TRP A 63 -12.46 -6.83 7.25
C TRP A 63 -13.19 -7.84 8.14
N THR A 64 -13.96 -8.69 7.50
CA THR A 64 -14.65 -9.81 8.14
C THR A 64 -13.77 -11.07 8.15
N GLN A 65 -14.22 -12.12 8.85
CA GLN A 65 -13.61 -13.44 8.77
C GLN A 65 -13.61 -13.98 7.32
N ALA A 66 -14.70 -13.75 6.58
CA ALA A 66 -14.77 -14.12 5.16
C ALA A 66 -13.75 -13.36 4.30
N ASN A 67 -13.51 -12.07 4.57
CA ASN A 67 -12.44 -11.31 3.91
C ASN A 67 -11.07 -11.94 4.14
N CYS A 68 -10.76 -12.34 5.39
CA CYS A 68 -9.47 -12.97 5.70
C CYS A 68 -9.29 -14.32 5.00
N LEU A 69 -10.34 -15.15 4.95
CA LEU A 69 -10.32 -16.43 4.22
C LEU A 69 -10.20 -16.22 2.70
N TRP A 70 -10.93 -15.23 2.17
CA TRP A 70 -10.82 -14.84 0.77
C TRP A 70 -9.41 -14.38 0.42
N ALA A 71 -8.84 -13.48 1.25
CA ALA A 71 -7.48 -12.99 1.11
C ALA A 71 -6.47 -14.15 1.03
N GLY A 72 -6.58 -15.08 1.96
CA GLY A 72 -5.71 -16.26 2.00
C GLY A 72 -5.83 -17.12 0.75
N ARG A 73 -7.06 -17.51 0.40
CA ARG A 73 -7.35 -18.38 -0.75
C ARG A 73 -6.90 -17.78 -2.07
N VAL A 74 -7.36 -16.56 -2.35
CA VAL A 74 -7.10 -15.91 -3.63
C VAL A 74 -5.63 -15.51 -3.74
N GLY A 75 -5.04 -14.97 -2.68
CA GLY A 75 -3.63 -14.62 -2.68
C GLY A 75 -2.71 -15.83 -2.84
N ALA A 76 -3.04 -16.98 -2.23
CA ALA A 76 -2.30 -18.22 -2.43
C ALA A 76 -2.35 -18.69 -3.88
N ALA A 77 -3.56 -18.70 -4.49
CA ALA A 77 -3.76 -19.10 -5.88
C ALA A 77 -3.02 -18.18 -6.85
N HIS A 78 -3.14 -16.86 -6.68
CA HIS A 78 -2.50 -15.86 -7.55
C HIS A 78 -0.97 -15.93 -7.54
N GLN A 79 -0.39 -16.23 -6.38
CA GLN A 79 1.06 -16.34 -6.21
C GLN A 79 1.58 -17.76 -6.45
N GLY A 80 0.68 -18.72 -6.68
CA GLY A 80 1.01 -20.14 -6.81
C GLY A 80 1.72 -20.68 -5.56
N LEU A 81 1.28 -20.25 -4.37
CA LEU A 81 1.87 -20.71 -3.11
C LEU A 81 1.40 -22.10 -2.77
N THR A 82 2.31 -22.89 -2.19
CA THR A 82 2.09 -24.25 -1.75
C THR A 82 2.67 -24.45 -0.35
N GLN A 83 2.46 -25.62 0.24
CA GLN A 83 3.07 -25.99 1.52
C GLN A 83 4.60 -26.06 1.48
N ALA A 84 5.21 -26.12 0.30
CA ALA A 84 6.67 -26.11 0.13
C ALA A 84 7.27 -24.70 0.13
N ASP A 85 6.42 -23.66 0.10
CA ASP A 85 6.89 -22.29 0.06
C ASP A 85 7.21 -21.74 1.44
N THR A 86 8.28 -20.96 1.49
CA THR A 86 8.66 -20.14 2.64
C THR A 86 8.63 -18.68 2.22
N ASN A 87 7.73 -17.90 2.82
CA ASN A 87 7.55 -16.49 2.52
C ASN A 87 8.31 -15.62 3.53
N LEU A 88 9.26 -14.82 3.03
CA LEU A 88 9.97 -13.84 3.84
C LEU A 88 9.16 -12.55 3.94
N VAL A 89 8.52 -12.33 5.09
CA VAL A 89 7.64 -11.19 5.36
C VAL A 89 8.39 -10.16 6.21
N HIS A 90 8.57 -8.97 5.66
CA HIS A 90 9.32 -7.87 6.31
C HIS A 90 8.60 -6.54 6.21
N LEU A 91 7.46 -6.51 5.53
CA LEU A 91 6.57 -5.35 5.51
C LEU A 91 5.66 -5.37 6.74
N PRO A 92 5.19 -4.20 7.23
CA PRO A 92 4.36 -4.12 8.43
C PRO A 92 3.02 -4.86 8.26
N LEU A 93 2.65 -5.69 9.24
CA LEU A 93 1.40 -6.48 9.21
C LEU A 93 0.13 -5.62 9.27
N PHE A 94 0.23 -4.35 9.61
CA PHE A 94 -0.90 -3.41 9.52
C PHE A 94 -1.18 -2.91 8.10
N HIS A 95 -0.38 -3.34 7.11
CA HIS A 95 -0.64 -3.11 5.69
C HIS A 95 -1.12 -4.38 5.00
N THR A 96 -2.05 -4.19 4.06
CA THR A 96 -2.64 -5.25 3.25
C THR A 96 -1.61 -6.14 2.57
N ASN A 97 -0.49 -5.56 2.09
CA ASN A 97 0.57 -6.32 1.44
C ASN A 97 1.16 -7.41 2.37
N ALA A 98 1.50 -7.05 3.60
CA ALA A 98 2.05 -8.03 4.55
C ALA A 98 0.97 -8.96 5.11
N LEU A 99 -0.19 -8.42 5.49
CA LEU A 99 -1.24 -9.21 6.12
C LEU A 99 -1.91 -10.14 5.10
N SER A 100 -2.47 -9.59 4.02
CA SER A 100 -3.25 -10.36 3.04
C SER A 100 -2.34 -11.13 2.09
N TYR A 101 -1.52 -10.40 1.33
CA TYR A 101 -0.77 -10.97 0.21
C TYR A 101 0.38 -11.87 0.66
N SER A 102 0.90 -11.66 1.88
CA SER A 102 2.00 -12.47 2.40
C SER A 102 1.53 -13.45 3.48
N LEU A 103 1.12 -12.96 4.65
CA LEU A 103 0.83 -13.81 5.80
C LEU A 103 -0.35 -14.74 5.55
N LEU A 104 -1.56 -14.18 5.30
CA LEU A 104 -2.78 -14.99 5.15
C LEU A 104 -2.68 -15.94 3.95
N SER A 105 -2.10 -15.49 2.83
CA SER A 105 -1.93 -16.31 1.64
C SER A 105 -1.01 -17.50 1.88
N THR A 106 0.11 -17.28 2.58
CA THR A 106 1.06 -18.37 2.88
C THR A 106 0.47 -19.36 3.90
N LEU A 107 -0.20 -18.87 4.93
CA LEU A 107 -0.87 -19.72 5.91
C LEU A 107 -1.98 -20.56 5.27
N TYR A 108 -2.77 -19.97 4.36
CA TYR A 108 -3.80 -20.69 3.62
C TYR A 108 -3.22 -21.83 2.77
N ALA A 109 -2.08 -21.59 2.14
CA ALA A 109 -1.37 -22.59 1.35
C ALA A 109 -0.71 -23.70 2.22
N GLY A 110 -0.68 -23.56 3.53
CA GLY A 110 0.05 -24.46 4.44
C GLY A 110 1.56 -24.27 4.43
N GLY A 111 2.04 -23.15 3.86
CA GLY A 111 3.45 -22.81 3.75
C GLY A 111 4.02 -22.20 5.03
N HIS A 112 5.31 -21.87 5.00
CA HIS A 112 6.03 -21.28 6.13
C HIS A 112 6.17 -19.76 5.98
N VAL A 113 6.13 -19.05 7.09
CA VAL A 113 6.34 -17.61 7.16
C VAL A 113 7.56 -17.29 8.01
N VAL A 114 8.50 -16.55 7.44
CA VAL A 114 9.63 -15.96 8.16
C VAL A 114 9.31 -14.48 8.36
N LEU A 115 8.93 -14.12 9.58
CA LEU A 115 8.51 -12.77 9.90
C LEU A 115 9.69 -11.95 10.43
N GLN A 116 9.99 -10.83 9.78
CA GLN A 116 10.98 -9.86 10.22
C GLN A 116 10.30 -8.60 10.76
N PRO A 117 10.83 -7.98 11.84
CA PRO A 117 10.25 -6.77 12.42
C PRO A 117 10.21 -5.57 11.46
N ARG A 118 11.15 -5.54 10.51
CA ARG A 118 11.29 -4.48 9.50
C ARG A 118 12.16 -4.96 8.34
N PHE A 119 12.01 -4.30 7.20
CA PHE A 119 12.92 -4.49 6.07
C PHE A 119 14.35 -4.04 6.42
N SER A 120 15.31 -4.83 5.97
CA SER A 120 16.74 -4.53 6.07
C SER A 120 17.46 -5.08 4.85
N ALA A 121 17.94 -4.22 3.98
CA ALA A 121 18.63 -4.63 2.75
C ALA A 121 19.89 -5.47 3.03
N SER A 122 20.59 -5.22 4.15
CA SER A 122 21.78 -6.01 4.52
C SER A 122 21.44 -7.40 5.07
N ARG A 123 20.24 -7.59 5.62
CA ARG A 123 19.82 -8.86 6.19
C ARG A 123 18.92 -9.69 5.26
N PHE A 124 18.41 -9.10 4.20
CA PHE A 124 17.44 -9.75 3.31
C PHE A 124 17.97 -11.07 2.76
N TRP A 125 19.11 -11.04 2.06
CA TRP A 125 19.69 -12.23 1.47
C TRP A 125 20.16 -13.25 2.51
N PRO A 126 20.91 -12.87 3.59
CA PRO A 126 21.29 -13.80 4.64
C PRO A 126 20.09 -14.56 5.23
N VAL A 127 19.03 -13.86 5.60
CA VAL A 127 17.83 -14.49 6.16
C VAL A 127 17.11 -15.36 5.14
N ALA A 128 17.05 -14.91 3.87
CA ALA A 128 16.46 -15.70 2.81
C ALA A 128 17.16 -17.05 2.61
N VAL A 129 18.50 -17.04 2.63
CA VAL A 129 19.31 -18.28 2.52
C VAL A 129 19.16 -19.15 3.75
N GLU A 130 19.28 -18.56 4.95
CA GLU A 130 19.17 -19.27 6.23
C GLU A 130 17.86 -20.03 6.37
N HIS A 131 16.76 -19.42 5.96
CA HIS A 131 15.42 -20.02 6.09
C HIS A 131 14.88 -20.64 4.79
N GLY A 132 15.66 -20.66 3.72
CA GLY A 132 15.26 -21.22 2.44
C GLY A 132 14.06 -20.52 1.81
N ALA A 133 13.98 -19.19 1.93
CA ALA A 133 12.86 -18.42 1.43
C ALA A 133 12.70 -18.56 -0.09
N THR A 134 11.45 -18.85 -0.51
CA THR A 134 11.07 -19.05 -1.92
C THR A 134 10.27 -17.90 -2.48
N TRP A 135 9.68 -17.09 -1.60
CA TRP A 135 8.81 -15.98 -1.95
C TRP A 135 8.99 -14.77 -1.01
N SER A 136 8.76 -13.58 -1.53
CA SER A 136 8.64 -12.36 -0.75
C SER A 136 7.81 -11.32 -1.50
N ALA A 137 7.09 -10.48 -0.79
CA ALA A 137 6.43 -9.31 -1.36
C ALA A 137 7.28 -8.07 -1.10
N LEU A 138 7.63 -7.36 -2.16
CA LEU A 138 8.47 -6.17 -2.11
C LEU A 138 7.71 -4.94 -2.62
N VAL A 139 8.05 -3.80 -2.06
CA VAL A 139 7.66 -2.49 -2.62
C VAL A 139 8.87 -1.85 -3.30
N SER A 140 8.64 -0.87 -4.14
CA SER A 140 9.70 -0.24 -4.98
C SER A 140 10.94 0.17 -4.19
N PHE A 141 10.76 0.69 -2.97
CA PHE A 141 11.86 1.02 -2.07
C PHE A 141 12.74 -0.20 -1.75
N CYS A 142 12.13 -1.33 -1.39
CA CYS A 142 12.87 -2.55 -1.08
C CYS A 142 13.67 -3.04 -2.28
N VAL A 143 13.05 -3.05 -3.46
CA VAL A 143 13.71 -3.46 -4.71
C VAL A 143 14.93 -2.58 -4.99
N ARG A 144 14.79 -1.25 -4.95
CA ARG A 144 15.91 -0.31 -5.15
C ARG A 144 17.03 -0.49 -4.13
N ALA A 145 16.68 -0.70 -2.85
CA ALA A 145 17.68 -0.92 -1.81
C ALA A 145 18.44 -2.25 -2.00
N LEU A 146 17.82 -3.24 -2.63
CA LEU A 146 18.45 -4.52 -2.96
C LEU A 146 19.30 -4.47 -4.23
N GLN A 147 18.99 -3.60 -5.20
CA GLN A 147 19.78 -3.41 -6.41
C GLN A 147 21.25 -3.03 -6.15
N ALA A 148 21.50 -2.36 -5.03
CA ALA A 148 22.86 -2.00 -4.60
C ALA A 148 23.59 -3.13 -3.88
N ARG A 149 23.07 -4.36 -3.89
CA ARG A 149 23.64 -5.52 -3.18
C ARG A 149 23.58 -6.77 -4.04
N ASP A 150 24.67 -7.49 -4.09
CA ASP A 150 24.71 -8.76 -4.77
C ASP A 150 23.84 -9.80 -4.05
N PRO A 151 23.08 -10.62 -4.78
CA PRO A 151 22.35 -11.72 -4.21
C PRO A 151 23.32 -12.77 -3.65
N LEU A 152 23.00 -13.33 -2.49
CA LEU A 152 23.80 -14.42 -1.96
C LEU A 152 23.56 -15.70 -2.74
N PRO A 153 24.61 -16.45 -3.10
CA PRO A 153 24.47 -17.78 -3.68
C PRO A 153 23.64 -18.70 -2.80
N GLY A 154 22.84 -19.54 -3.41
CA GLY A 154 22.03 -20.53 -2.69
C GLY A 154 20.66 -20.02 -2.22
N HIS A 155 20.28 -18.77 -2.52
CA HIS A 155 18.90 -18.36 -2.31
C HIS A 155 17.94 -19.20 -3.17
N ARG A 156 16.69 -19.35 -2.69
CA ARG A 156 15.67 -20.20 -3.32
C ARG A 156 14.48 -19.40 -3.86
N PHE A 157 14.59 -18.08 -3.96
CA PHE A 157 13.50 -17.26 -4.49
C PHE A 157 13.13 -17.68 -5.91
N ARG A 158 11.87 -18.04 -6.10
CA ARG A 158 11.27 -18.30 -7.43
C ARG A 158 10.58 -17.06 -8.00
N GLY A 159 10.21 -16.12 -7.14
CA GLY A 159 9.56 -14.87 -7.55
C GLY A 159 9.37 -13.91 -6.40
N TRP A 160 9.17 -12.66 -6.74
CA TRP A 160 8.80 -11.59 -5.83
C TRP A 160 7.49 -10.94 -6.27
N GLY A 161 6.58 -10.77 -5.31
CA GLY A 161 5.41 -9.92 -5.49
C GLY A 161 5.82 -8.45 -5.47
N ASN A 162 5.46 -7.69 -6.51
CA ASN A 162 5.91 -6.32 -6.67
C ASN A 162 4.82 -5.46 -7.31
N SER A 163 4.38 -4.42 -6.60
CA SER A 163 3.40 -3.46 -7.11
C SER A 163 3.94 -2.50 -8.17
N ALA A 164 5.26 -2.32 -8.23
CA ALA A 164 5.92 -1.54 -9.26
C ALA A 164 6.69 -2.49 -10.15
N ALA A 165 6.25 -2.81 -11.30
CA ALA A 165 6.87 -3.76 -12.22
C ALA A 165 8.33 -3.40 -12.60
N LEU A 166 9.20 -3.37 -11.59
CA LEU A 166 10.64 -3.34 -11.76
C LEU A 166 11.07 -4.78 -12.00
N ASP A 167 11.69 -5.05 -13.14
CA ASP A 167 12.23 -6.38 -13.40
C ASP A 167 13.49 -6.62 -12.55
N PRO A 168 13.44 -7.47 -11.54
CA PRO A 168 14.61 -7.78 -10.72
C PRO A 168 15.53 -8.80 -11.36
N ALA A 169 15.08 -9.56 -12.36
CA ALA A 169 15.80 -10.70 -12.90
C ALA A 169 17.26 -10.42 -13.31
N PRO A 170 17.58 -9.27 -13.96
CA PRO A 170 18.95 -9.00 -14.41
C PRO A 170 19.98 -8.93 -13.29
N TRP A 171 19.59 -8.56 -12.07
CA TRP A 171 20.52 -8.34 -10.96
C TRP A 171 20.27 -9.26 -9.74
N SER A 172 19.15 -9.94 -9.68
CA SER A 172 18.74 -10.76 -8.52
C SER A 172 19.06 -12.25 -8.68
N GLY A 173 19.82 -12.64 -9.71
CA GLY A 173 20.05 -14.05 -10.01
C GLY A 173 18.87 -14.74 -10.69
N GLY A 174 18.06 -14.00 -11.43
CA GLY A 174 16.94 -14.54 -12.22
C GLY A 174 15.59 -14.56 -11.52
N VAL A 175 15.45 -13.96 -10.33
CA VAL A 175 14.16 -13.89 -9.61
C VAL A 175 13.14 -13.09 -10.44
N ALA A 176 12.00 -13.67 -10.71
CA ALA A 176 10.94 -13.02 -11.46
C ALA A 176 10.09 -12.10 -10.58
N ALA A 177 9.59 -11.00 -11.14
CA ALA A 177 8.60 -10.15 -10.48
C ALA A 177 7.19 -10.50 -10.94
N LEU A 178 6.28 -10.63 -9.98
CA LEU A 178 4.85 -10.75 -10.21
C LEU A 178 4.21 -9.38 -9.96
N GLY A 179 3.73 -8.73 -11.03
CA GLY A 179 2.97 -7.49 -10.93
C GLY A 179 1.61 -7.72 -10.29
N TRP A 180 1.09 -6.73 -9.56
CA TRP A 180 -0.27 -6.75 -9.06
C TRP A 180 -0.81 -5.35 -8.73
N PHE A 181 -2.11 -5.27 -8.63
CA PHE A 181 -2.81 -4.16 -8.02
C PHE A 181 -3.73 -4.68 -6.92
N GLY A 182 -3.76 -3.96 -5.83
CA GLY A 182 -4.71 -4.15 -4.75
C GLY A 182 -4.65 -3.00 -3.76
N MET A 183 -5.69 -2.87 -2.99
CA MET A 183 -5.83 -1.88 -1.94
C MET A 183 -6.53 -2.51 -0.75
N THR A 184 -6.58 -1.82 0.37
CA THR A 184 -7.19 -2.37 1.60
C THR A 184 -8.65 -2.76 1.37
N GLU A 185 -9.36 -1.97 0.57
CA GLU A 185 -10.76 -2.17 0.24
C GLU A 185 -11.02 -3.36 -0.70
N THR A 186 -10.02 -3.78 -1.48
CA THR A 186 -10.15 -4.95 -2.38
C THR A 186 -9.70 -6.25 -1.73
N VAL A 187 -9.19 -6.21 -0.52
CA VAL A 187 -8.80 -7.37 0.29
C VAL A 187 -7.68 -8.21 -0.32
N SER A 188 -7.75 -8.54 -1.60
CA SER A 188 -6.71 -9.26 -2.37
C SER A 188 -6.42 -8.53 -3.70
N HIS A 189 -5.95 -9.24 -4.72
CA HIS A 189 -5.48 -8.67 -5.99
C HIS A 189 -6.57 -8.71 -7.06
N PRO A 190 -7.32 -7.63 -7.34
CA PRO A 190 -8.24 -7.59 -8.47
C PRO A 190 -7.53 -7.51 -9.83
N ILE A 191 -6.24 -7.18 -9.84
CA ILE A 191 -5.38 -7.24 -11.03
C ILE A 191 -4.13 -7.99 -10.63
N ILE A 192 -3.75 -8.98 -11.43
CA ILE A 192 -2.63 -9.86 -11.17
C ILE A 192 -1.84 -10.14 -12.44
N GLY A 193 -0.53 -10.15 -12.34
CA GLY A 193 0.37 -10.49 -13.40
C GLY A 193 0.57 -12.00 -13.57
N SER A 194 1.45 -12.34 -14.50
CA SER A 194 1.89 -13.72 -14.74
C SER A 194 3.41 -13.81 -14.66
N LEU A 195 3.88 -14.91 -14.11
CA LEU A 195 5.30 -15.27 -14.14
C LEU A 195 5.64 -16.12 -15.38
N ASP A 196 4.64 -16.80 -15.96
CA ASP A 196 4.79 -17.65 -17.14
C ASP A 196 3.50 -17.67 -17.97
N PRO A 197 3.46 -17.09 -19.21
CA PRO A 197 4.49 -16.17 -19.72
C PRO A 197 4.56 -14.88 -18.87
N ARG A 198 5.77 -14.34 -18.75
CA ARG A 198 6.00 -13.12 -17.96
C ARG A 198 5.34 -11.92 -18.63
N ASP A 199 4.62 -11.14 -17.84
CA ASP A 199 4.06 -9.87 -18.32
C ASP A 199 5.16 -8.81 -18.57
N PRO A 200 4.91 -7.87 -19.50
CA PRO A 200 5.86 -6.78 -19.75
C PRO A 200 6.13 -5.96 -18.48
N PRO A 201 7.38 -5.50 -18.28
CA PRO A 201 7.71 -4.57 -17.20
C PRO A 201 6.82 -3.31 -17.24
N GLY A 202 6.51 -2.75 -16.06
CA GLY A 202 5.64 -1.57 -15.95
C GLY A 202 4.15 -1.88 -15.93
N THR A 203 3.76 -3.15 -16.00
CA THR A 203 2.34 -3.57 -15.91
C THR A 203 2.02 -4.16 -14.54
N MET A 204 0.76 -3.99 -14.12
CA MET A 204 0.22 -4.62 -12.92
C MET A 204 -0.33 -6.03 -13.21
N GLY A 205 -0.46 -6.40 -14.48
CA GLY A 205 -1.09 -7.63 -14.91
C GLY A 205 -2.46 -7.41 -15.54
N ARG A 206 -3.32 -8.43 -15.44
CA ARG A 206 -4.67 -8.47 -16.01
C ARG A 206 -5.74 -8.56 -14.92
N PRO A 207 -7.00 -8.22 -15.23
CA PRO A 207 -8.12 -8.51 -14.33
C PRO A 207 -8.11 -9.96 -13.85
N ALA A 208 -8.14 -10.14 -12.52
CA ALA A 208 -8.22 -11.46 -11.91
C ALA A 208 -9.66 -12.03 -12.05
N PRO A 209 -9.81 -13.34 -12.29
CA PRO A 209 -11.12 -13.95 -12.53
C PRO A 209 -12.09 -13.85 -11.35
N GLU A 210 -11.59 -13.64 -10.15
CA GLU A 210 -12.37 -13.50 -8.91
C GLU A 210 -13.06 -12.15 -8.76
N TYR A 211 -12.73 -11.18 -9.61
CA TYR A 211 -13.27 -9.82 -9.59
C TYR A 211 -13.77 -9.41 -10.98
N ALA A 212 -14.76 -8.53 -11.02
CA ALA A 212 -15.01 -7.79 -12.24
C ALA A 212 -14.21 -6.47 -12.18
N VAL A 213 -13.51 -6.16 -13.25
CA VAL A 213 -12.71 -4.94 -13.39
C VAL A 213 -13.18 -4.16 -14.60
N ALA A 214 -13.39 -2.86 -14.44
CA ALA A 214 -13.71 -1.94 -15.53
C ALA A 214 -12.75 -0.74 -15.50
N VAL A 215 -12.38 -0.27 -16.69
CA VAL A 215 -11.63 0.97 -16.88
C VAL A 215 -12.48 1.89 -17.72
N LEU A 216 -12.91 3.00 -17.16
CA LEU A 216 -13.99 3.82 -17.71
C LEU A 216 -13.53 5.27 -17.93
N HIS A 217 -14.04 5.86 -18.99
CA HIS A 217 -14.02 7.33 -19.19
C HIS A 217 -14.92 8.03 -18.15
N PRO A 218 -14.83 9.36 -17.99
CA PRO A 218 -15.70 10.12 -17.09
C PRO A 218 -17.19 10.00 -17.42
N ASP A 219 -17.54 9.72 -18.67
CA ASP A 219 -18.92 9.51 -19.14
C ASP A 219 -19.44 8.09 -18.87
N GLY A 220 -18.58 7.20 -18.30
CA GLY A 220 -18.91 5.82 -17.99
C GLY A 220 -18.70 4.83 -19.14
N SER A 221 -18.27 5.28 -20.33
CA SER A 221 -17.93 4.39 -21.43
C SER A 221 -16.59 3.66 -21.19
N PRO A 222 -16.42 2.41 -21.66
CA PRO A 222 -15.16 1.68 -21.53
C PRO A 222 -14.05 2.31 -22.37
N VAL A 223 -12.83 2.34 -21.82
CA VAL A 223 -11.64 2.82 -22.55
C VAL A 223 -11.16 1.82 -23.60
N GLY A 224 -10.62 2.34 -24.69
CA GLY A 224 -9.91 1.57 -25.72
C GLY A 224 -8.48 1.16 -25.29
N VAL A 225 -7.81 0.40 -26.14
CA VAL A 225 -6.39 0.03 -25.96
C VAL A 225 -5.52 1.29 -26.09
N GLY A 226 -4.56 1.47 -25.18
CA GLY A 226 -3.70 2.64 -25.08
C GLY A 226 -4.29 3.80 -24.28
N GLU A 227 -5.59 3.81 -24.04
CA GLU A 227 -6.28 4.88 -23.32
C GLU A 227 -6.20 4.72 -21.80
N VAL A 228 -6.46 5.84 -21.12
CA VAL A 228 -6.44 5.95 -19.66
C VAL A 228 -7.83 6.25 -19.14
N GLY A 229 -8.25 5.50 -18.13
CA GLY A 229 -9.54 5.72 -17.47
C GLY A 229 -9.52 5.41 -16.00
N ASP A 230 -10.66 5.65 -15.36
CA ASP A 230 -10.89 5.38 -13.95
C ASP A 230 -11.06 3.88 -13.72
N LEU A 231 -10.25 3.34 -12.78
CA LEU A 231 -10.33 1.94 -12.40
C LEU A 231 -11.51 1.71 -11.46
N ARG A 232 -12.36 0.75 -11.81
CA ARG A 232 -13.45 0.23 -10.98
C ARG A 232 -13.25 -1.25 -10.74
N VAL A 233 -13.56 -1.69 -9.53
CA VAL A 233 -13.49 -3.09 -9.14
C VAL A 233 -14.83 -3.50 -8.54
N ARG A 234 -15.42 -4.58 -9.02
CA ARG A 234 -16.65 -5.14 -8.44
C ARG A 234 -16.36 -6.45 -7.74
N GLY A 235 -16.92 -6.59 -6.55
CA GLY A 235 -16.85 -7.78 -5.73
C GLY A 235 -18.02 -7.84 -4.76
N ILE A 236 -17.91 -8.69 -3.76
CA ILE A 236 -18.95 -8.91 -2.75
C ILE A 236 -18.48 -8.24 -1.45
N PRO A 237 -19.16 -7.19 -0.94
CA PRO A 237 -18.83 -6.58 0.34
C PRO A 237 -18.79 -7.61 1.47
N GLY A 238 -17.78 -7.52 2.33
CA GLY A 238 -17.56 -8.48 3.42
C GLY A 238 -17.01 -9.85 2.97
N VAL A 239 -16.73 -10.04 1.68
CA VAL A 239 -16.10 -11.27 1.14
C VAL A 239 -14.88 -10.91 0.30
N SER A 240 -15.07 -10.41 -0.92
CA SER A 240 -13.98 -10.01 -1.83
C SER A 240 -13.69 -8.51 -1.79
N LEU A 241 -14.62 -7.71 -1.28
CA LEU A 241 -14.41 -6.32 -0.90
C LEU A 241 -14.53 -6.19 0.61
N PHE A 242 -13.95 -5.13 1.16
CA PHE A 242 -14.13 -4.76 2.58
C PHE A 242 -15.62 -4.71 2.97
N ALA A 243 -15.91 -4.82 4.27
CA ALA A 243 -17.29 -4.74 4.72
C ALA A 243 -17.80 -3.30 4.70
N GLU A 244 -17.09 -2.43 5.39
CA GLU A 244 -17.46 -1.03 5.56
C GLU A 244 -16.27 -0.19 6.06
N TYR A 245 -16.39 1.11 5.98
CA TYR A 245 -15.60 2.02 6.81
C TYR A 245 -16.29 2.14 8.18
N LEU A 246 -15.57 1.81 9.24
CA LEU A 246 -16.08 1.79 10.61
C LEU A 246 -16.69 3.13 11.01
N HIS A 247 -17.94 3.13 11.42
CA HIS A 247 -18.72 4.32 11.82
C HIS A 247 -18.81 5.41 10.73
N ASP A 248 -18.65 5.05 9.46
CA ASP A 248 -18.76 5.99 8.33
C ASP A 248 -19.56 5.38 7.17
N PRO A 249 -20.89 5.26 7.33
CA PRO A 249 -21.75 4.70 6.29
C PRO A 249 -21.81 5.55 5.02
N GLU A 250 -21.66 6.87 5.15
CA GLU A 250 -21.64 7.78 4.01
C GLU A 250 -20.41 7.55 3.12
N ALA A 251 -19.22 7.46 3.74
CA ALA A 251 -18.00 7.12 2.99
C ALA A 251 -18.08 5.72 2.39
N THR A 252 -18.70 4.77 3.07
CA THR A 252 -18.90 3.40 2.57
C THR A 252 -19.78 3.41 1.32
N ALA A 253 -20.94 4.09 1.38
CA ALA A 253 -21.85 4.23 0.24
C ALA A 253 -21.22 5.03 -0.93
N ALA A 254 -20.38 6.02 -0.63
CA ALA A 254 -19.64 6.76 -1.65
C ALA A 254 -18.55 5.93 -2.33
N ALA A 255 -17.96 4.95 -1.62
CA ALA A 255 -16.91 4.10 -2.14
C ALA A 255 -17.45 2.95 -3.00
N VAL A 256 -18.50 2.28 -2.55
CA VAL A 256 -19.10 1.12 -3.22
C VAL A 256 -20.54 1.44 -3.58
N ASP A 257 -20.87 1.36 -4.88
CA ASP A 257 -22.23 1.61 -5.34
C ASP A 257 -23.17 0.42 -5.11
N ALA A 258 -24.46 0.63 -5.39
CA ALA A 258 -25.50 -0.39 -5.17
C ALA A 258 -25.32 -1.66 -6.05
N GLN A 259 -24.52 -1.59 -7.09
CA GLN A 259 -24.17 -2.72 -7.96
C GLN A 259 -22.88 -3.42 -7.51
N GLY A 260 -22.27 -2.99 -6.40
CA GLY A 260 -21.04 -3.56 -5.84
C GLY A 260 -19.76 -3.08 -6.53
N TRP A 261 -19.78 -1.97 -7.28
CA TRP A 261 -18.60 -1.38 -7.87
C TRP A 261 -17.89 -0.44 -6.90
N LEU A 262 -16.68 -0.81 -6.54
CA LEU A 262 -15.76 0.04 -5.78
C LEU A 262 -15.12 1.08 -6.70
N ARG A 263 -15.18 2.32 -6.29
CA ARG A 263 -14.43 3.45 -6.86
C ARG A 263 -13.03 3.46 -6.24
N THR A 264 -12.03 2.95 -6.97
CA THR A 264 -10.66 2.85 -6.43
C THR A 264 -9.99 4.20 -6.26
N GLY A 265 -10.40 5.18 -7.06
CA GLY A 265 -9.74 6.48 -7.15
C GLY A 265 -8.41 6.44 -7.93
N ASP A 266 -8.08 5.31 -8.53
CA ASP A 266 -6.88 5.14 -9.36
C ASP A 266 -7.23 5.20 -10.84
N ARG A 267 -6.33 5.74 -11.65
CA ARG A 267 -6.41 5.77 -13.10
C ARG A 267 -5.36 4.86 -13.69
N VAL A 268 -5.79 4.06 -14.65
CA VAL A 268 -4.94 3.03 -15.27
C VAL A 268 -5.02 3.13 -16.78
N ARG A 269 -3.96 2.68 -17.45
CA ARG A 269 -3.93 2.52 -18.91
C ARG A 269 -4.25 1.07 -19.26
N ARG A 270 -5.13 0.87 -20.24
CA ARG A 270 -5.34 -0.41 -20.86
C ARG A 270 -4.31 -0.64 -21.94
N ASN A 271 -3.44 -1.64 -21.75
CA ASN A 271 -2.40 -1.97 -22.73
C ASN A 271 -2.88 -3.01 -23.74
N GLU A 272 -2.08 -3.19 -24.80
CA GLU A 272 -2.22 -4.34 -25.68
C GLU A 272 -2.11 -5.65 -24.88
N GLY A 273 -2.80 -6.69 -25.34
CA GLY A 273 -2.85 -7.99 -24.64
C GLY A 273 -3.63 -7.99 -23.33
N GLY A 274 -4.33 -6.89 -22.99
CA GLY A 274 -5.25 -6.80 -21.86
C GLY A 274 -4.60 -6.54 -20.49
N THR A 275 -3.29 -6.30 -20.44
CA THR A 275 -2.65 -5.86 -19.19
C THR A 275 -3.01 -4.41 -18.85
N LEU A 276 -2.90 -4.07 -17.58
CA LEU A 276 -3.16 -2.72 -17.07
C LEU A 276 -1.88 -2.13 -16.46
N SER A 277 -1.64 -0.86 -16.70
CA SER A 277 -0.55 -0.09 -16.06
C SER A 277 -1.12 1.04 -15.22
N PHE A 278 -0.56 1.23 -14.03
CA PHE A 278 -0.92 2.36 -13.18
C PHE A 278 -0.43 3.67 -13.80
N VAL A 279 -1.27 4.70 -13.80
CA VAL A 279 -0.93 6.02 -14.31
C VAL A 279 -0.84 7.04 -13.18
N GLU A 280 -1.92 7.20 -12.43
CA GLU A 280 -2.02 8.18 -11.36
C GLU A 280 -3.17 7.85 -10.39
N ARG A 281 -3.21 8.51 -9.26
CA ARG A 281 -4.36 8.48 -8.37
C ARG A 281 -5.19 9.75 -8.54
N ALA A 282 -6.51 9.60 -8.57
CA ALA A 282 -7.44 10.73 -8.69
C ALA A 282 -7.44 11.64 -7.44
N GLY A 283 -6.77 11.22 -6.37
CA GLY A 283 -6.51 12.04 -5.17
C GLY A 283 -5.02 11.95 -4.83
N ASP A 284 -4.47 13.06 -4.38
CA ASP A 284 -3.04 13.28 -4.14
C ASP A 284 -2.43 12.39 -3.03
N LEU A 285 -2.38 11.09 -3.27
CA LEU A 285 -1.62 10.17 -2.42
C LEU A 285 -0.20 10.05 -2.95
N LEU A 286 0.75 10.42 -2.09
CA LEU A 286 2.17 10.32 -2.35
C LEU A 286 2.65 8.90 -2.00
N LYS A 287 3.53 8.34 -2.82
CA LYS A 287 4.15 7.04 -2.54
C LYS A 287 5.55 7.23 -1.96
N VAL A 288 5.63 7.28 -0.65
CA VAL A 288 6.88 7.54 0.09
C VAL A 288 7.40 6.24 0.70
N GLY A 289 8.48 5.70 0.15
CA GLY A 289 9.11 4.48 0.70
C GLY A 289 8.20 3.25 0.75
N GLY A 290 7.20 3.19 -0.12
CA GLY A 290 6.18 2.13 -0.13
C GLY A 290 4.94 2.42 0.72
N GLU A 291 4.94 3.52 1.48
CA GLU A 291 3.76 3.98 2.21
C GLU A 291 2.96 4.99 1.38
N ASN A 292 1.64 4.92 1.52
CA ASN A 292 0.74 5.92 0.96
C ASN A 292 0.62 7.07 1.96
N VAL A 293 1.11 8.25 1.58
CA VAL A 293 1.07 9.46 2.39
C VAL A 293 0.05 10.42 1.78
N GLY A 294 -0.98 10.75 2.54
CA GLY A 294 -2.01 11.70 2.12
C GLY A 294 -1.46 13.12 2.12
N ALA A 295 -1.45 13.79 0.96
CA ALA A 295 -1.10 15.21 0.89
C ALA A 295 -2.00 16.05 1.82
N ALA A 296 -3.29 15.75 1.85
CA ALA A 296 -4.28 16.45 2.67
C ALA A 296 -3.98 16.36 4.19
N GLU A 297 -3.39 15.26 4.67
CA GLU A 297 -2.99 15.12 6.08
C GLU A 297 -1.88 16.11 6.43
N ILE A 298 -0.89 16.25 5.56
CA ILE A 298 0.22 17.19 5.73
C ILE A 298 -0.31 18.62 5.64
N GLU A 299 -1.15 18.92 4.66
CA GLU A 299 -1.79 20.21 4.47
C GLU A 299 -2.59 20.62 5.72
N ALA A 300 -3.37 19.71 6.29
CA ALA A 300 -4.16 19.97 7.49
C ALA A 300 -3.29 20.31 8.71
N VAL A 301 -2.11 19.71 8.85
CA VAL A 301 -1.17 20.03 9.93
C VAL A 301 -0.54 21.41 9.74
N LEU A 302 -0.14 21.73 8.51
CA LEU A 302 0.48 23.02 8.17
C LEU A 302 -0.50 24.19 8.26
N LEU A 303 -1.76 23.97 7.89
CA LEU A 303 -2.84 24.98 8.02
C LEU A 303 -3.13 25.38 9.47
N GLN A 304 -2.69 24.60 10.47
CA GLN A 304 -2.83 24.96 11.88
C GLN A 304 -1.82 26.01 12.34
N VAL A 305 -0.79 26.30 11.53
CA VAL A 305 0.19 27.35 11.88
C VAL A 305 -0.44 28.72 11.69
N PRO A 306 -0.45 29.58 12.73
CA PRO A 306 -0.99 30.92 12.61
C PRO A 306 -0.32 31.70 11.47
N GLY A 307 -1.12 32.39 10.65
CA GLY A 307 -0.61 33.15 9.53
C GLY A 307 -0.52 32.37 8.21
N VAL A 308 -0.69 31.07 8.20
CA VAL A 308 -0.84 30.30 6.94
C VAL A 308 -2.20 30.54 6.33
N ALA A 309 -2.21 30.93 5.05
CA ALA A 309 -3.43 31.12 4.28
C ALA A 309 -3.84 29.84 3.56
N GLU A 310 -2.89 29.21 2.87
CA GLU A 310 -3.16 28.04 2.04
C GLU A 310 -1.91 27.15 1.93
N VAL A 311 -2.12 25.87 1.73
CA VAL A 311 -1.05 24.88 1.58
C VAL A 311 -1.40 23.94 0.44
N ALA A 312 -0.39 23.60 -0.36
CA ALA A 312 -0.48 22.54 -1.34
C ALA A 312 0.71 21.60 -1.19
N VAL A 313 0.44 20.32 -0.99
CA VAL A 313 1.47 19.28 -0.90
C VAL A 313 1.43 18.40 -2.13
N VAL A 314 2.60 18.19 -2.73
CA VAL A 314 2.78 17.31 -3.89
C VAL A 314 4.01 16.42 -3.71
N GLY A 315 4.04 15.29 -4.42
CA GLY A 315 5.20 14.41 -4.49
C GLY A 315 6.27 14.97 -5.41
N ALA A 316 7.49 15.02 -4.91
CA ALA A 316 8.67 15.19 -5.74
C ALA A 316 9.34 13.83 -5.96
N PRO A 317 9.89 13.56 -7.17
CA PRO A 317 10.63 12.33 -7.42
C PRO A 317 11.81 12.17 -6.46
N HIS A 318 12.00 10.97 -5.94
CA HIS A 318 13.12 10.64 -5.06
C HIS A 318 13.66 9.26 -5.39
N GLU A 319 14.96 9.15 -5.59
CA GLU A 319 15.63 7.95 -6.07
C GLU A 319 15.31 6.69 -5.24
N MET A 320 15.41 6.81 -3.91
CA MET A 320 15.22 5.69 -2.98
C MET A 320 13.77 5.48 -2.56
N LEU A 321 13.00 6.56 -2.39
CA LEU A 321 11.67 6.50 -1.77
C LEU A 321 10.53 6.52 -2.81
N GLY A 322 10.84 6.68 -4.09
CA GLY A 322 9.86 6.89 -5.15
C GLY A 322 9.43 8.34 -5.21
N GLU A 323 8.78 8.80 -4.16
CA GLU A 323 8.41 10.20 -3.96
C GLU A 323 8.73 10.66 -2.55
N VAL A 324 8.85 11.98 -2.38
CA VAL A 324 8.89 12.65 -1.07
C VAL A 324 7.94 13.83 -1.07
N PRO A 325 7.26 14.13 0.06
CA PRO A 325 6.37 15.26 0.14
C PRO A 325 7.14 16.59 0.07
N VAL A 326 6.65 17.51 -0.77
CA VAL A 326 7.07 18.90 -0.82
C VAL A 326 5.85 19.77 -0.58
N ALA A 327 5.92 20.68 0.40
CA ALA A 327 4.85 21.57 0.75
C ALA A 327 5.10 22.97 0.16
N PHE A 328 4.11 23.51 -0.52
CA PHE A 328 4.05 24.92 -0.95
C PHE A 328 3.08 25.64 -0.03
N VAL A 329 3.56 26.63 0.68
CA VAL A 329 2.80 27.35 1.71
C VAL A 329 2.65 28.80 1.33
N LEU A 330 1.42 29.27 1.27
CA LEU A 330 1.06 30.68 1.07
C LEU A 330 0.73 31.30 2.44
N ALA A 331 1.45 32.33 2.82
CA ALA A 331 1.16 33.09 4.02
C ALA A 331 0.03 34.09 3.79
N ARG A 332 -0.71 34.42 4.85
CA ARG A 332 -1.68 35.52 4.83
C ARG A 332 -0.94 36.84 4.66
N ALA A 333 -1.58 37.79 3.98
CA ALA A 333 -1.03 39.14 3.83
C ALA A 333 -0.68 39.74 5.20
N GLY A 334 0.57 40.21 5.33
CA GLY A 334 1.08 40.82 6.56
C GLY A 334 1.45 39.81 7.69
N ALA A 335 1.28 38.52 7.47
CA ALA A 335 1.74 37.50 8.43
C ALA A 335 3.22 37.14 8.19
N SER A 336 3.95 36.95 9.30
CA SER A 336 5.31 36.43 9.27
C SER A 336 5.26 34.93 9.60
N VAL A 337 5.43 34.08 8.59
CA VAL A 337 5.49 32.62 8.74
C VAL A 337 6.87 32.18 8.32
N THR A 338 7.51 31.33 9.13
CA THR A 338 8.87 30.85 8.85
C THR A 338 8.86 29.35 8.54
N VAL A 339 9.82 28.89 7.72
CA VAL A 339 10.00 27.46 7.44
C VAL A 339 10.30 26.69 8.73
N ALA A 340 10.97 27.30 9.70
CA ALA A 340 11.27 26.68 10.98
C ALA A 340 10.01 26.35 11.80
N GLU A 341 9.06 27.29 11.88
CA GLU A 341 7.77 27.07 12.57
C GLU A 341 6.93 25.98 11.88
N LEU A 342 6.88 26.00 10.55
CA LEU A 342 6.19 24.98 9.76
C LEU A 342 6.81 23.59 9.97
N THR A 343 8.14 23.51 9.96
CA THR A 343 8.87 22.26 10.22
C THR A 343 8.62 21.74 11.64
N ALA A 344 8.69 22.62 12.65
CA ALA A 344 8.41 22.26 14.04
C ALA A 344 6.97 21.71 14.18
N ARG A 345 6.01 22.33 13.50
CA ARG A 345 4.61 21.86 13.48
C ARG A 345 4.49 20.47 12.87
N CYS A 346 5.17 20.21 11.75
CA CYS A 346 5.20 18.88 11.11
C CYS A 346 5.87 17.84 12.02
N VAL A 347 6.93 18.20 12.73
CA VAL A 347 7.61 17.29 13.68
C VAL A 347 6.67 16.90 14.81
N ALA A 348 5.90 17.85 15.33
CA ALA A 348 4.94 17.60 16.42
C ALA A 348 3.69 16.83 16.00
N GLY A 349 3.25 16.97 14.73
CA GLY A 349 1.97 16.46 14.25
C GLY A 349 2.03 15.27 13.29
N LEU A 350 3.21 14.90 12.77
CA LEU A 350 3.36 13.88 11.74
C LEU A 350 4.46 12.88 12.06
N ASN A 351 4.21 11.63 11.69
CA ASN A 351 5.25 10.61 11.66
C ASN A 351 6.41 11.02 10.72
N PRO A 352 7.66 10.61 10.99
CA PRO A 352 8.82 10.97 10.17
C PRO A 352 8.64 10.73 8.67
N ALA A 353 8.04 9.61 8.27
CA ALA A 353 7.79 9.27 6.87
C ALA A 353 6.80 10.21 6.14
N ARG A 354 5.98 10.94 6.91
CA ARG A 354 4.95 11.86 6.38
C ARG A 354 5.38 13.32 6.41
N ARG A 355 6.55 13.63 6.96
CA ARG A 355 7.03 15.00 7.04
C ARG A 355 7.51 15.48 5.67
N PRO A 356 7.16 16.72 5.27
CA PRO A 356 7.69 17.28 4.05
C PRO A 356 9.22 17.27 4.06
N ARG A 357 9.81 16.82 2.96
CA ARG A 357 11.26 16.91 2.75
C ARG A 357 11.71 18.34 2.54
N GLU A 358 10.82 19.13 1.95
CA GLU A 358 11.03 20.54 1.66
C GLU A 358 9.72 21.31 1.89
N ILE A 359 9.84 22.51 2.47
CA ILE A 359 8.73 23.46 2.63
C ILE A 359 9.15 24.74 1.95
N ARG A 360 8.33 25.20 0.98
CA ARG A 360 8.52 26.41 0.20
C ARG A 360 7.46 27.44 0.54
N LEU A 361 7.88 28.61 1.01
CA LEU A 361 7.01 29.77 1.07
C LEU A 361 6.87 30.36 -0.34
N VAL A 362 5.63 30.59 -0.77
CA VAL A 362 5.32 31.10 -2.11
C VAL A 362 4.41 32.32 -2.02
N ASP A 363 4.54 33.22 -2.99
CA ASP A 363 3.70 34.39 -3.08
C ASP A 363 2.32 34.09 -3.71
N ALA A 364 2.23 32.98 -4.46
CA ALA A 364 0.98 32.50 -5.06
C ALA A 364 1.05 31.01 -5.34
N LEU A 365 -0.10 30.35 -5.29
CA LEU A 365 -0.27 28.98 -5.76
C LEU A 365 -0.88 28.98 -7.17
N PRO A 366 -0.40 28.13 -8.09
CA PRO A 366 -0.98 28.03 -9.43
C PRO A 366 -2.43 27.55 -9.36
N ARG A 367 -3.31 28.12 -10.20
CA ARG A 367 -4.74 27.84 -10.19
C ARG A 367 -5.17 27.03 -11.41
N ALA A 368 -6.07 26.08 -11.16
CA ALA A 368 -6.83 25.36 -12.18
C ALA A 368 -8.26 25.92 -12.27
N THR A 369 -9.11 25.29 -13.07
CA THR A 369 -10.52 25.64 -13.21
C THR A 369 -11.22 25.65 -11.83
N LEU A 370 -12.10 26.62 -11.62
CA LEU A 370 -12.82 26.85 -10.36
C LEU A 370 -11.90 27.17 -9.17
N ASP A 371 -10.81 27.87 -9.42
CA ASP A 371 -9.87 28.38 -8.41
C ASP A 371 -9.18 27.30 -7.56
N LYS A 372 -9.24 26.04 -7.98
CA LYS A 372 -8.52 24.95 -7.31
C LYS A 372 -7.02 25.07 -7.58
N VAL A 373 -6.20 24.70 -6.58
CA VAL A 373 -4.75 24.65 -6.77
C VAL A 373 -4.40 23.63 -7.86
N ALA A 374 -3.63 24.09 -8.86
CA ALA A 374 -3.18 23.26 -9.97
C ALA A 374 -1.94 22.43 -9.55
N LYS A 375 -2.12 21.41 -8.73
CA LYS A 375 -1.03 20.56 -8.20
C LYS A 375 -0.19 19.90 -9.30
N ALA A 376 -0.76 19.65 -10.48
CA ALA A 376 0.00 19.14 -11.63
C ALA A 376 1.11 20.11 -12.08
N VAL A 377 0.85 21.43 -12.00
CA VAL A 377 1.85 22.47 -12.30
C VAL A 377 2.97 22.44 -11.27
N LEU A 378 2.63 22.31 -9.97
CA LEU A 378 3.63 22.19 -8.90
C LEU A 378 4.51 20.96 -9.06
N ARG A 379 3.94 19.81 -9.46
CA ARG A 379 4.69 18.60 -9.78
C ARG A 379 5.62 18.80 -10.99
N GLY A 380 5.18 19.57 -11.99
CA GLY A 380 6.01 19.95 -13.14
C GLY A 380 7.24 20.74 -12.69
N ILE A 381 7.05 21.78 -11.90
CA ILE A 381 8.13 22.61 -11.34
C ILE A 381 9.17 21.74 -10.61
N LEU A 382 8.72 20.82 -9.76
CA LEU A 382 9.62 19.96 -9.00
C LEU A 382 10.38 18.94 -9.87
N ARG A 383 9.81 18.51 -10.99
CA ARG A 383 10.51 17.66 -11.96
C ARG A 383 11.60 18.42 -12.70
N ASP A 384 11.34 19.65 -13.06
CA ASP A 384 12.28 20.49 -13.85
C ASP A 384 13.44 20.99 -12.98
N GLU A 385 13.19 21.27 -11.70
CA GLU A 385 14.23 21.80 -10.78
C GLU A 385 15.05 20.69 -10.10
N GLY A 386 14.52 19.52 -9.98
CA GLY A 386 15.05 18.45 -9.11
C GLY A 386 14.86 18.78 -7.62
N VAL A 387 14.63 17.79 -6.78
CA VAL A 387 14.63 18.01 -5.32
C VAL A 387 16.07 18.21 -4.88
N ARG A 388 16.39 19.35 -4.29
CA ARG A 388 17.71 19.63 -3.71
C ARG A 388 18.00 18.55 -2.68
N ARG A 389 19.12 17.89 -2.83
CA ARG A 389 19.67 16.83 -1.98
C ARG A 389 20.07 17.35 -0.60
#